data_df746553cdae13d78d617766f06a5a82
#
_entry.id   df746553cdae13d78d617766f06a5a82
#
_cell.length_a   1.000
_cell.length_b   1.000
_cell.length_c   1.000
_cell.angle_alpha   90.00
_cell.angle_beta   90.00
_cell.angle_gamma   90.00
#
_symmetry.space_group_name_H-M   'P 1'
#
loop_
_entity.id
_entity.type
_entity.pdbx_description
1 polymer ?
#
loop_
_entity_poly.entity_id
_entity_poly.type
_entity_poly.pdbx_seq_one_letter_code
_entity_poly.pdbx_strand_id
1 'polypeptide(L)'
;MSEISLNLTKRELTGKKAKSLREKGIVPSVVFGGKESILTQSEYVETDKAVRAVGYHSPLDLVIDGKKQMAMVKTVAMDPVKHTFINIEFQAIKANAIVEATAPIVVVNYESSEASKAHLEILHVLEEVEVKAKPADLPEAIEVDASKLVAAGDRLTIADVVLPKGVEFADKEIDTEAVIANVYDPAAEAAERDTKAESDKAAEEARAAEEAATEEKKEEA
;
A
#
# COMPACT_ATOMS: atom_id res chain seq x y z
N MET A 1 -8.40 22.27 3.85
CA MET A 1 -7.86 21.35 2.83
C MET A 1 -7.23 22.19 1.73
N SER A 2 -5.96 22.01 1.43
CA SER A 2 -5.30 22.72 0.32
C SER A 2 -5.80 22.11 -0.98
N GLU A 3 -6.45 22.92 -1.86
CA GLU A 3 -6.83 22.45 -3.19
C GLU A 3 -5.56 22.25 -4.02
N ILE A 4 -5.13 20.98 -4.11
CA ILE A 4 -3.98 20.62 -4.94
C ILE A 4 -4.48 20.50 -6.37
N SER A 5 -3.87 21.26 -7.28
CA SER A 5 -4.23 21.24 -8.70
C SER A 5 -3.08 20.73 -9.56
N LEU A 6 -3.37 19.88 -10.54
CA LEU A 6 -2.42 19.36 -11.51
C LEU A 6 -2.85 19.72 -12.94
N ASN A 7 -1.94 20.35 -13.68
CA ASN A 7 -2.18 20.67 -15.08
C ASN A 7 -1.91 19.46 -15.97
N LEU A 8 -2.90 19.11 -16.77
CA LEU A 8 -2.83 17.99 -17.71
C LEU A 8 -3.08 18.49 -19.14
N THR A 9 -2.29 18.01 -20.08
CA THR A 9 -2.51 18.21 -21.51
C THR A 9 -2.94 16.90 -22.16
N LYS A 10 -3.81 16.97 -23.18
CA LYS A 10 -4.20 15.81 -23.95
C LYS A 10 -3.01 15.26 -24.75
N ARG A 11 -2.92 13.95 -24.85
CA ARG A 11 -1.89 13.28 -25.63
C ARG A 11 -2.49 12.42 -26.74
N GLU A 12 -1.79 12.35 -27.86
CA GLU A 12 -2.14 11.47 -28.98
C GLU A 12 -1.21 10.24 -29.05
N LEU A 13 -0.01 10.36 -28.44
CA LEU A 13 0.98 9.29 -28.46
C LEU A 13 0.57 8.15 -27.53
N THR A 14 0.45 6.93 -28.10
CA THR A 14 0.04 5.72 -27.39
C THR A 14 1.03 4.58 -27.58
N GLY A 15 0.87 3.53 -26.78
CA GLY A 15 1.65 2.30 -26.87
C GLY A 15 3.15 2.52 -26.67
N LYS A 16 3.97 1.91 -27.51
CA LYS A 16 5.44 1.98 -27.42
C LYS A 16 6.00 3.41 -27.50
N LYS A 17 5.30 4.32 -28.14
CA LYS A 17 5.72 5.74 -28.27
C LYS A 17 5.65 6.50 -26.93
N ALA A 18 4.89 6.03 -25.94
CA ALA A 18 4.86 6.62 -24.60
C ALA A 18 6.21 6.53 -23.86
N LYS A 19 7.11 5.63 -24.26
CA LYS A 19 8.47 5.57 -23.73
C LYS A 19 9.24 6.87 -23.99
N SER A 20 9.10 7.44 -25.18
CA SER A 20 9.79 8.69 -25.53
C SER A 20 9.29 9.92 -24.74
N LEU A 21 8.05 9.89 -24.22
CA LEU A 21 7.54 10.93 -23.33
C LEU A 21 8.25 10.84 -21.96
N ARG A 22 8.36 9.65 -21.39
CA ARG A 22 9.04 9.44 -20.12
C ARG A 22 10.52 9.83 -20.16
N GLU A 23 11.20 9.56 -21.27
CA GLU A 23 12.60 9.99 -21.49
C GLU A 23 12.74 11.52 -21.51
N LYS A 24 11.67 12.25 -21.83
CA LYS A 24 11.62 13.72 -21.80
C LYS A 24 11.12 14.30 -20.48
N GLY A 25 10.92 13.46 -19.45
CA GLY A 25 10.38 13.88 -18.16
C GLY A 25 8.88 14.16 -18.17
N ILE A 26 8.14 13.57 -19.12
CA ILE A 26 6.68 13.69 -19.22
C ILE A 26 6.05 12.38 -18.76
N VAL A 27 5.11 12.46 -17.82
CA VAL A 27 4.37 11.32 -17.30
C VAL A 27 3.09 11.13 -18.11
N PRO A 28 2.91 9.97 -18.77
CA PRO A 28 1.64 9.64 -19.39
C PRO A 28 0.61 9.29 -18.31
N SER A 29 -0.60 9.78 -18.47
CA SER A 29 -1.71 9.52 -17.56
C SER A 29 -3.01 9.25 -18.34
N VAL A 30 -4.02 8.76 -17.62
CA VAL A 30 -5.36 8.52 -18.14
C VAL A 30 -6.36 9.02 -17.11
N VAL A 31 -7.34 9.78 -17.56
CA VAL A 31 -8.47 10.22 -16.73
C VAL A 31 -9.70 9.45 -17.17
N PHE A 32 -10.30 8.67 -16.29
CA PHE A 32 -11.49 7.87 -16.54
C PHE A 32 -12.59 8.15 -15.51
N GLY A 33 -13.76 7.54 -15.63
CA GLY A 33 -14.91 7.77 -14.74
C GLY A 33 -15.82 8.91 -15.16
N GLY A 34 -15.47 9.65 -16.22
CA GLY A 34 -16.33 10.62 -16.88
C GLY A 34 -17.18 10.01 -18.00
N LYS A 35 -17.60 10.84 -18.97
CA LYS A 35 -18.29 10.36 -20.17
C LYS A 35 -17.41 9.51 -21.07
N GLU A 36 -16.13 9.91 -21.19
CA GLU A 36 -15.11 9.25 -22.00
C GLU A 36 -13.79 9.25 -21.23
N SER A 37 -12.96 8.24 -21.49
CA SER A 37 -11.60 8.20 -20.96
C SER A 37 -10.70 9.14 -21.79
N ILE A 38 -9.98 10.03 -21.14
CA ILE A 38 -9.12 11.03 -21.75
C ILE A 38 -7.66 10.63 -21.51
N LEU A 39 -6.92 10.47 -22.60
CA LEU A 39 -5.48 10.25 -22.53
C LEU A 39 -4.80 11.60 -22.28
N THR A 40 -4.03 11.68 -21.21
CA THR A 40 -3.38 12.92 -20.76
C THR A 40 -1.90 12.70 -20.50
N GLN A 41 -1.19 13.79 -20.33
CA GLN A 41 0.22 13.84 -19.96
C GLN A 41 0.50 15.06 -19.10
N SER A 42 1.49 14.97 -18.24
CA SER A 42 1.93 16.05 -17.34
C SER A 42 3.44 16.06 -17.17
N GLU A 43 3.98 17.14 -16.65
CA GLU A 43 5.39 17.22 -16.28
C GLU A 43 5.67 16.36 -15.04
N TYR A 44 6.80 15.65 -15.05
CA TYR A 44 7.17 14.70 -13.97
C TYR A 44 7.22 15.37 -12.58
N VAL A 45 7.88 16.54 -12.49
CA VAL A 45 8.09 17.23 -11.21
C VAL A 45 6.79 17.70 -10.58
N GLU A 46 5.89 18.27 -11.39
CA GLU A 46 4.57 18.71 -10.91
C GLU A 46 3.72 17.50 -10.48
N THR A 47 3.77 16.45 -11.26
CA THR A 47 3.02 15.22 -11.00
C THR A 47 3.50 14.52 -9.72
N ASP A 48 4.81 14.40 -9.52
CA ASP A 48 5.40 13.78 -8.34
C ASP A 48 4.99 14.54 -7.07
N LYS A 49 5.06 15.86 -7.09
CA LYS A 49 4.62 16.71 -5.98
C LYS A 49 3.12 16.53 -5.68
N ALA A 50 2.29 16.53 -6.71
CA ALA A 50 0.85 16.39 -6.55
C ALA A 50 0.48 15.00 -6.01
N VAL A 51 1.03 13.93 -6.59
CA VAL A 51 0.74 12.55 -6.18
C VAL A 51 1.22 12.27 -4.75
N ARG A 52 2.40 12.76 -4.36
CA ARG A 52 2.90 12.58 -2.99
C ARG A 52 2.07 13.35 -1.95
N ALA A 53 1.57 14.52 -2.33
CA ALA A 53 0.77 15.34 -1.42
C ALA A 53 -0.67 14.85 -1.26
N VAL A 54 -1.24 14.22 -2.31
CA VAL A 54 -2.63 13.74 -2.33
C VAL A 54 -2.73 12.27 -1.89
N GLY A 55 -1.75 11.44 -2.25
CA GLY A 55 -1.82 9.99 -2.08
C GLY A 55 -2.95 9.36 -2.89
N TYR A 56 -3.45 8.21 -2.42
CA TYR A 56 -4.57 7.47 -3.04
C TYR A 56 -5.94 7.77 -2.40
N HIS A 57 -5.95 8.54 -1.33
CA HIS A 57 -7.12 8.75 -0.47
C HIS A 57 -7.71 10.16 -0.56
N SER A 58 -6.98 11.13 -1.10
CA SER A 58 -7.47 12.50 -1.17
C SER A 58 -7.84 12.92 -2.59
N PRO A 59 -8.86 13.76 -2.78
CA PRO A 59 -9.22 14.30 -4.08
C PRO A 59 -8.25 15.40 -4.51
N LEU A 60 -8.04 15.54 -5.83
CA LEU A 60 -7.28 16.62 -6.45
C LEU A 60 -8.04 17.22 -7.62
N ASP A 61 -7.72 18.48 -7.96
CA ASP A 61 -8.26 19.16 -9.11
C ASP A 61 -7.36 18.97 -10.34
N LEU A 62 -7.88 18.28 -11.35
CA LEU A 62 -7.22 18.17 -12.66
C LEU A 62 -7.66 19.32 -13.55
N VAL A 63 -6.71 20.04 -14.10
CA VAL A 63 -6.95 21.10 -15.11
C VAL A 63 -6.61 20.54 -16.48
N ILE A 64 -7.63 20.17 -17.26
CA ILE A 64 -7.49 19.62 -18.61
C ILE A 64 -7.98 20.65 -19.61
N ASP A 65 -7.11 21.16 -20.47
CA ASP A 65 -7.45 22.22 -21.46
C ASP A 65 -8.19 23.41 -20.82
N GLY A 66 -7.78 23.83 -19.61
CA GLY A 66 -8.38 24.95 -18.89
C GLY A 66 -9.70 24.63 -18.15
N LYS A 67 -10.18 23.39 -18.19
CA LYS A 67 -11.36 22.95 -17.43
C LYS A 67 -10.92 22.21 -16.18
N LYS A 68 -11.41 22.65 -15.03
CA LYS A 68 -11.21 21.98 -13.76
C LYS A 68 -12.14 20.77 -13.63
N GLN A 69 -11.61 19.64 -13.22
CA GLN A 69 -12.33 18.40 -12.93
C GLN A 69 -11.77 17.75 -11.68
N MET A 70 -12.61 17.49 -10.70
CA MET A 70 -12.22 16.75 -9.50
C MET A 70 -11.96 15.28 -9.83
N ALA A 71 -10.85 14.75 -9.34
CA ALA A 71 -10.47 13.36 -9.54
C ALA A 71 -9.71 12.82 -8.34
N MET A 72 -9.55 11.51 -8.29
CA MET A 72 -8.67 10.81 -7.35
C MET A 72 -7.62 10.02 -8.11
N VAL A 73 -6.47 9.78 -7.47
CA VAL A 73 -5.46 8.86 -7.97
C VAL A 73 -5.94 7.44 -7.68
N LYS A 74 -6.17 6.63 -8.72
CA LYS A 74 -6.60 5.23 -8.55
C LYS A 74 -5.43 4.27 -8.60
N THR A 75 -4.53 4.46 -9.56
CA THR A 75 -3.38 3.58 -9.76
C THR A 75 -2.16 4.39 -10.17
N VAL A 76 -1.03 4.08 -9.56
CA VAL A 76 0.28 4.62 -9.96
C VAL A 76 1.19 3.46 -10.33
N ALA A 77 1.53 3.34 -11.62
CA ALA A 77 2.51 2.38 -12.07
C ALA A 77 3.90 3.02 -12.04
N MET A 78 4.82 2.43 -11.25
CA MET A 78 6.20 2.89 -11.12
C MET A 78 7.18 1.86 -11.68
N ASP A 79 8.29 2.36 -12.19
CA ASP A 79 9.46 1.54 -12.54
C ASP A 79 10.18 1.13 -11.25
N PRO A 80 10.33 -0.18 -10.96
CA PRO A 80 10.91 -0.64 -9.70
C PRO A 80 12.41 -0.32 -9.56
N VAL A 81 13.11 -0.09 -10.67
CA VAL A 81 14.56 0.19 -10.67
C VAL A 81 14.84 1.70 -10.64
N LYS A 82 14.11 2.46 -11.44
CA LYS A 82 14.32 3.90 -11.59
C LYS A 82 13.46 4.74 -10.65
N HIS A 83 12.48 4.13 -10.01
CA HIS A 83 11.47 4.80 -9.17
C HIS A 83 10.78 5.96 -9.89
N THR A 84 10.58 5.83 -11.20
CA THR A 84 9.90 6.82 -12.02
C THR A 84 8.51 6.37 -12.41
N PHE A 85 7.58 7.29 -12.56
CA PHE A 85 6.21 6.96 -12.97
C PHE A 85 6.18 6.45 -14.42
N ILE A 86 5.58 5.29 -14.60
CA ILE A 86 5.32 4.69 -15.92
C ILE A 86 3.99 5.18 -16.45
N ASN A 87 2.95 5.18 -15.60
CA ASN A 87 1.60 5.63 -15.92
C ASN A 87 0.86 5.99 -14.63
N ILE A 88 -0.06 6.94 -14.72
CA ILE A 88 -0.95 7.31 -13.61
C ILE A 88 -2.39 7.28 -14.11
N GLU A 89 -3.26 6.67 -13.32
CA GLU A 89 -4.69 6.59 -13.60
C GLU A 89 -5.46 7.46 -12.62
N PHE A 90 -6.17 8.44 -13.16
CA PHE A 90 -7.03 9.34 -12.41
C PHE A 90 -8.49 8.96 -12.63
N GLN A 91 -9.23 8.74 -11.57
CA GLN A 91 -10.66 8.53 -11.60
C GLN A 91 -11.37 9.86 -11.38
N ALA A 92 -12.08 10.32 -12.40
CA ALA A 92 -12.93 11.51 -12.29
C ALA A 92 -14.11 11.24 -11.36
N ILE A 93 -14.30 12.09 -10.38
CA ILE A 93 -15.32 11.95 -9.35
C ILE A 93 -16.23 13.18 -9.31
N LYS A 94 -17.43 13.00 -8.73
CA LYS A 94 -18.34 14.09 -8.43
C LYS A 94 -18.35 14.32 -6.92
N ALA A 95 -18.39 15.57 -6.48
CA ALA A 95 -18.33 15.94 -5.06
C ALA A 95 -19.36 15.22 -4.15
N ASN A 96 -20.51 14.82 -4.69
CA ASN A 96 -21.58 14.16 -3.93
C ASN A 96 -21.67 12.65 -4.19
N ALA A 97 -20.80 12.07 -4.99
CA ALA A 97 -20.80 10.63 -5.26
C ALA A 97 -20.02 9.90 -4.17
N ILE A 98 -20.49 8.74 -3.75
CA ILE A 98 -19.72 7.83 -2.90
C ILE A 98 -18.61 7.23 -3.78
N VAL A 99 -17.39 7.28 -3.31
CA VAL A 99 -16.21 6.73 -3.98
C VAL A 99 -15.53 5.71 -3.09
N GLU A 100 -14.89 4.73 -3.72
CA GLU A 100 -14.06 3.76 -3.05
C GLU A 100 -12.61 4.24 -3.12
N ALA A 101 -12.00 4.37 -1.96
CA ALA A 101 -10.60 4.78 -1.81
C ALA A 101 -9.88 3.86 -0.83
N THR A 102 -8.58 3.75 -1.02
CA THR A 102 -7.70 3.02 -0.10
C THR A 102 -7.14 4.02 0.91
N ALA A 103 -7.41 3.80 2.19
CA ALA A 103 -6.93 4.66 3.27
C ALA A 103 -5.82 3.93 4.06
N PRO A 104 -4.68 4.57 4.33
CA PRO A 104 -3.62 3.98 5.14
C PRO A 104 -4.05 3.89 6.61
N ILE A 105 -3.62 2.82 7.29
CA ILE A 105 -3.80 2.62 8.73
C ILE A 105 -2.55 3.11 9.45
N VAL A 106 -2.73 3.99 10.41
CA VAL A 106 -1.66 4.51 11.25
C VAL A 106 -1.89 4.08 12.69
N VAL A 107 -0.94 3.32 13.23
CA VAL A 107 -0.97 2.91 14.63
C VAL A 107 -0.45 4.06 15.49
N VAL A 108 -1.29 4.54 16.39
CA VAL A 108 -0.97 5.66 17.30
C VAL A 108 -0.79 5.17 18.74
N ASN A 109 -0.12 5.98 19.58
CA ASN A 109 0.07 5.73 21.01
C ASN A 109 0.87 4.47 21.37
N TYR A 110 1.57 3.86 20.42
CA TYR A 110 2.37 2.66 20.71
C TYR A 110 3.48 2.93 21.73
N GLU A 111 4.16 4.08 21.64
CA GLU A 111 5.25 4.46 22.56
C GLU A 111 4.80 4.51 24.04
N SER A 112 3.52 4.76 24.28
CA SER A 112 2.93 4.79 25.62
C SER A 112 2.43 3.42 26.12
N SER A 113 2.37 2.42 25.24
CA SER A 113 1.91 1.07 25.58
C SER A 113 2.85 0.34 26.51
N GLU A 114 2.36 -0.67 27.23
CA GLU A 114 3.18 -1.54 28.05
C GLU A 114 4.09 -2.43 27.20
N ALA A 115 3.65 -2.81 26.00
CA ALA A 115 4.44 -3.56 25.03
C ALA A 115 5.72 -2.81 24.62
N SER A 116 5.62 -1.51 24.34
CA SER A 116 6.79 -0.68 24.03
C SER A 116 7.77 -0.60 25.19
N LYS A 117 7.28 -0.47 26.44
CA LYS A 117 8.11 -0.45 27.65
C LYS A 117 8.81 -1.80 27.87
N ALA A 118 8.24 -2.91 27.42
CA ALA A 118 8.82 -4.25 27.47
C ALA A 118 9.78 -4.51 26.29
N HIS A 119 10.10 -3.50 25.45
CA HIS A 119 10.95 -3.64 24.27
C HIS A 119 10.43 -4.64 23.21
N LEU A 120 9.12 -4.83 23.17
CA LEU A 120 8.45 -5.58 22.12
C LEU A 120 8.33 -4.70 20.86
N GLU A 121 8.16 -5.32 19.71
CA GLU A 121 7.97 -4.60 18.43
C GLU A 121 6.59 -4.89 17.83
N ILE A 122 6.09 -3.96 17.01
CA ILE A 122 4.86 -4.14 16.25
C ILE A 122 5.19 -4.53 14.81
N LEU A 123 4.60 -5.64 14.36
CA LEU A 123 4.57 -6.03 12.96
C LEU A 123 3.24 -5.59 12.35
N HIS A 124 3.29 -4.69 11.39
CA HIS A 124 2.12 -4.31 10.58
C HIS A 124 1.85 -5.41 9.55
N VAL A 125 0.64 -5.96 9.60
CA VAL A 125 0.16 -6.98 8.67
C VAL A 125 -0.70 -6.35 7.57
N LEU A 126 -1.56 -5.40 7.98
CA LEU A 126 -2.40 -4.60 7.09
C LEU A 126 -1.98 -3.14 7.22
N GLU A 127 -1.50 -2.57 6.11
CA GLU A 127 -1.08 -1.17 6.05
C GLU A 127 -2.18 -0.26 5.51
N GLU A 128 -3.11 -0.83 4.75
CA GLU A 128 -4.16 -0.10 4.04
C GLU A 128 -5.49 -0.83 4.11
N VAL A 129 -6.59 -0.08 4.11
CA VAL A 129 -7.94 -0.63 4.05
C VAL A 129 -8.80 0.12 3.03
N GLU A 130 -9.64 -0.60 2.31
CA GLU A 130 -10.58 0.00 1.36
C GLU A 130 -11.82 0.54 2.08
N VAL A 131 -12.11 1.81 1.86
CA VAL A 131 -13.23 2.53 2.44
C VAL A 131 -14.11 3.18 1.38
N LYS A 132 -15.38 3.32 1.69
CA LYS A 132 -16.39 4.04 0.92
C LYS A 132 -16.79 5.30 1.66
N ALA A 133 -16.60 6.45 1.03
CA ALA A 133 -17.03 7.73 1.58
C ALA A 133 -17.30 8.74 0.47
N LYS A 134 -17.84 9.90 0.85
CA LYS A 134 -17.81 11.05 -0.05
C LYS A 134 -16.42 11.64 -0.10
N PRO A 135 -16.01 12.26 -1.23
CA PRO A 135 -14.67 12.86 -1.36
C PRO A 135 -14.31 13.87 -0.26
N ALA A 136 -15.31 14.56 0.29
CA ALA A 136 -15.10 15.51 1.38
C ALA A 136 -14.89 14.86 2.77
N ASP A 137 -15.36 13.63 2.94
CA ASP A 137 -15.35 12.90 4.21
C ASP A 137 -14.24 11.82 4.25
N LEU A 138 -13.45 11.69 3.16
CA LEU A 138 -12.34 10.74 3.08
C LEU A 138 -11.25 11.10 4.08
N PRO A 139 -10.83 10.17 4.95
CA PRO A 139 -9.74 10.41 5.89
C PRO A 139 -8.38 10.33 5.18
N GLU A 140 -7.43 11.14 5.62
CA GLU A 140 -6.03 11.06 5.18
C GLU A 140 -5.35 9.79 5.72
N ALA A 141 -5.73 9.35 6.92
CA ALA A 141 -5.31 8.11 7.55
C ALA A 141 -6.38 7.64 8.53
N ILE A 142 -6.39 6.34 8.81
CA ILE A 142 -7.24 5.72 9.82
C ILE A 142 -6.37 5.42 11.02
N GLU A 143 -6.66 6.08 12.15
CA GLU A 143 -5.89 5.92 13.38
C GLU A 143 -6.41 4.72 14.19
N VAL A 144 -5.50 3.85 14.60
CA VAL A 144 -5.78 2.73 15.49
C VAL A 144 -4.96 2.86 16.77
N ASP A 145 -5.61 2.86 17.90
CA ASP A 145 -4.97 3.06 19.20
C ASP A 145 -4.33 1.76 19.71
N ALA A 146 -3.01 1.79 19.81
CA ALA A 146 -2.18 0.69 20.30
C ALA A 146 -1.91 0.72 21.82
N SER A 147 -2.49 1.66 22.55
CA SER A 147 -2.27 1.77 24.02
C SER A 147 -2.70 0.54 24.80
N LYS A 148 -3.58 -0.29 24.24
CA LYS A 148 -4.09 -1.54 24.82
C LYS A 148 -3.13 -2.72 24.71
N LEU A 149 -2.07 -2.60 23.91
CA LEU A 149 -1.11 -3.69 23.70
C LEU A 149 -0.19 -3.85 24.92
N VAL A 150 -0.13 -5.06 25.48
CA VAL A 150 0.59 -5.34 26.72
C VAL A 150 1.68 -6.39 26.51
N ALA A 151 1.37 -7.49 25.82
CA ALA A 151 2.22 -8.68 25.75
C ALA A 151 2.54 -9.11 24.31
N ALA A 152 3.60 -9.88 24.16
CA ALA A 152 3.89 -10.56 22.90
C ALA A 152 2.73 -11.48 22.51
N GLY A 153 2.28 -11.41 21.26
CA GLY A 153 1.13 -12.13 20.74
C GLY A 153 -0.18 -11.34 20.78
N ASP A 154 -0.23 -10.16 21.43
CA ASP A 154 -1.38 -9.26 21.33
C ASP A 154 -1.55 -8.78 19.91
N ARG A 155 -2.81 -8.60 19.50
CA ARG A 155 -3.17 -8.24 18.12
C ARG A 155 -4.13 -7.07 18.10
N LEU A 156 -3.95 -6.19 17.11
CA LEU A 156 -4.96 -5.23 16.72
C LEU A 156 -5.72 -5.78 15.51
N THR A 157 -7.04 -5.73 15.58
CA THR A 157 -7.93 -6.24 14.54
C THR A 157 -8.72 -5.10 13.89
N ILE A 158 -9.37 -5.40 12.77
CA ILE A 158 -10.26 -4.44 12.11
C ILE A 158 -11.41 -4.00 13.03
N ALA A 159 -11.82 -4.84 13.99
CA ALA A 159 -12.83 -4.47 14.98
C ALA A 159 -12.41 -3.32 15.91
N ASP A 160 -11.10 -3.10 16.10
CA ASP A 160 -10.56 -2.01 16.93
C ASP A 160 -10.47 -0.67 16.19
N VAL A 161 -10.77 -0.67 14.89
CA VAL A 161 -10.73 0.53 14.03
C VAL A 161 -11.92 1.44 14.30
N VAL A 162 -11.65 2.69 14.60
CA VAL A 162 -12.69 3.72 14.75
C VAL A 162 -12.78 4.51 13.45
N LEU A 163 -13.80 4.22 12.64
CA LEU A 163 -14.03 4.98 11.42
C LEU A 163 -14.62 6.37 11.73
N PRO A 164 -14.17 7.42 11.02
CA PRO A 164 -14.77 8.75 11.12
C PRO A 164 -16.20 8.76 10.54
N LYS A 165 -16.94 9.82 10.85
CA LYS A 165 -18.35 9.94 10.40
C LYS A 165 -18.43 10.01 8.88
N GLY A 166 -19.31 9.21 8.29
CA GLY A 166 -19.55 9.19 6.85
C GLY A 166 -18.64 8.27 6.05
N VAL A 167 -17.78 7.50 6.73
CA VAL A 167 -16.91 6.50 6.13
C VAL A 167 -17.42 5.11 6.48
N GLU A 168 -17.49 4.23 5.50
CA GLU A 168 -17.85 2.83 5.65
C GLU A 168 -16.77 1.97 5.00
N PHE A 169 -16.58 0.74 5.46
CA PHE A 169 -15.72 -0.21 4.77
C PHE A 169 -16.27 -0.52 3.38
N ALA A 170 -15.38 -0.69 2.41
CA ALA A 170 -15.77 -1.00 1.03
C ALA A 170 -16.43 -2.37 0.95
N ASP A 171 -15.86 -3.36 1.64
CA ASP A 171 -16.44 -4.68 1.77
C ASP A 171 -17.32 -4.78 3.02
N LYS A 172 -18.56 -5.20 2.85
CA LYS A 172 -19.49 -5.48 3.96
C LYS A 172 -19.20 -6.82 4.65
N GLU A 173 -18.44 -7.68 3.98
CA GLU A 173 -18.01 -9.01 4.47
C GLU A 173 -16.55 -9.00 4.94
N ILE A 174 -16.01 -7.81 5.25
CA ILE A 174 -14.67 -7.71 5.83
C ILE A 174 -14.62 -8.57 7.08
N ASP A 175 -13.64 -9.45 7.13
CA ASP A 175 -13.33 -10.23 8.31
C ASP A 175 -12.87 -9.27 9.43
N THR A 176 -13.77 -9.01 10.37
CA THR A 176 -13.49 -8.14 11.53
C THR A 176 -12.39 -8.68 12.42
N GLU A 177 -12.07 -9.99 12.31
CA GLU A 177 -10.97 -10.63 13.02
C GLU A 177 -9.63 -10.50 12.27
N ALA A 178 -9.63 -9.93 11.05
CA ALA A 178 -8.39 -9.71 10.31
C ALA A 178 -7.43 -8.83 11.11
N VAL A 179 -6.20 -9.30 11.21
CA VAL A 179 -5.16 -8.67 12.04
C VAL A 179 -4.55 -7.49 11.29
N ILE A 180 -4.57 -6.32 11.90
CA ILE A 180 -3.90 -5.11 11.40
C ILE A 180 -2.44 -5.09 11.84
N ALA A 181 -2.22 -5.35 13.11
CA ALA A 181 -0.89 -5.36 13.68
C ALA A 181 -0.77 -6.43 14.79
N ASN A 182 0.42 -6.98 14.92
CA ASN A 182 0.75 -7.99 15.90
C ASN A 182 1.99 -7.56 16.68
N VAL A 183 1.98 -7.81 17.99
CA VAL A 183 3.13 -7.56 18.86
C VAL A 183 4.00 -8.81 18.91
N TYR A 184 5.30 -8.67 18.67
CA TYR A 184 6.23 -9.77 18.75
C TYR A 184 7.48 -9.41 19.55
N ASP A 185 8.15 -10.43 20.07
CA ASP A 185 9.43 -10.30 20.76
C ASP A 185 10.57 -10.58 19.76
N PRO A 186 11.35 -9.56 19.36
CA PRO A 186 12.43 -9.74 18.41
C PRO A 186 13.55 -10.67 18.92
N ALA A 187 13.76 -10.74 20.23
CA ALA A 187 14.75 -11.61 20.83
C ALA A 187 14.31 -13.08 20.80
N ALA A 188 13.04 -13.35 21.05
CA ALA A 188 12.48 -14.70 20.96
C ALA A 188 12.46 -15.20 19.51
N GLU A 189 12.06 -14.33 18.56
CA GLU A 189 12.05 -14.69 17.14
C GLU A 189 13.46 -14.94 16.57
N ALA A 190 14.44 -14.16 16.99
CA ALA A 190 15.84 -14.39 16.62
C ALA A 190 16.33 -15.76 17.12
N ALA A 191 16.01 -16.12 18.36
CA ALA A 191 16.35 -17.42 18.94
C ALA A 191 15.65 -18.58 18.20
N GLU A 192 14.39 -18.42 17.82
CA GLU A 192 13.66 -19.43 17.04
C GLU A 192 14.23 -19.59 15.62
N ARG A 193 14.65 -18.50 14.99
CA ARG A 193 15.30 -18.55 13.66
C ARG A 193 16.62 -19.28 13.71
N ASP A 194 17.43 -19.04 14.75
CA ASP A 194 18.73 -19.70 14.92
C ASP A 194 18.53 -21.21 15.17
N THR A 195 17.58 -21.60 16.02
CA THR A 195 17.26 -23.01 16.28
C THR A 195 16.70 -23.72 15.05
N LYS A 196 15.88 -23.00 14.24
CA LYS A 196 15.33 -23.56 13.01
C LYS A 196 16.40 -23.70 11.93
N ALA A 197 17.31 -22.72 11.81
CA ALA A 197 18.44 -22.79 10.87
C ALA A 197 19.41 -23.92 11.24
N GLU A 198 19.62 -24.21 12.52
CA GLU A 198 20.42 -25.34 12.97
C GLU A 198 19.72 -26.68 12.69
N SER A 199 18.39 -26.75 12.91
CA SER A 199 17.60 -27.95 12.61
C SER A 199 17.53 -28.25 11.10
N ASP A 200 17.38 -27.23 10.28
CA ASP A 200 17.36 -27.39 8.81
C ASP A 200 18.72 -27.81 8.26
N LYS A 201 19.82 -27.27 8.79
CA LYS A 201 21.18 -27.73 8.45
C LYS A 201 21.42 -29.18 8.87
N ALA A 202 21.01 -29.54 10.07
CA ALA A 202 21.13 -30.94 10.55
C ALA A 202 20.30 -31.91 9.70
N ALA A 203 19.12 -31.48 9.24
CA ALA A 203 18.27 -32.27 8.35
C ALA A 203 18.86 -32.42 6.93
N GLU A 204 19.52 -31.36 6.43
CA GLU A 204 20.21 -31.37 5.14
C GLU A 204 21.46 -32.24 5.16
N GLU A 205 22.27 -32.15 6.23
CA GLU A 205 23.43 -33.03 6.44
C GLU A 205 23.02 -34.52 6.60
N ALA A 206 21.90 -34.78 7.29
CA ALA A 206 21.38 -36.14 7.43
C ALA A 206 20.92 -36.71 6.07
N ARG A 207 20.27 -35.90 5.22
CA ARG A 207 19.86 -36.30 3.85
C ARG A 207 21.05 -36.55 2.95
N ALA A 208 22.05 -35.67 3.01
CA ALA A 208 23.28 -35.85 2.24
C ALA A 208 24.07 -37.10 2.63
N ALA A 209 24.09 -37.44 3.93
CA ALA A 209 24.70 -38.66 4.42
C ALA A 209 23.93 -39.93 4.00
N GLU A 210 22.59 -39.87 3.93
CA GLU A 210 21.75 -40.98 3.49
C GLU A 210 21.85 -41.21 1.97
N GLU A 211 21.96 -40.13 1.16
CA GLU A 211 22.23 -40.23 -0.29
C GLU A 211 23.61 -40.80 -0.58
N ALA A 212 24.65 -40.38 0.14
CA ALA A 212 26.00 -40.95 0.01
C ALA A 212 26.06 -42.45 0.36
N ALA A 213 25.35 -42.87 1.41
CA ALA A 213 25.26 -44.28 1.83
C ALA A 213 24.44 -45.15 0.83
N THR A 214 23.54 -44.54 0.06
CA THR A 214 22.77 -45.26 -0.96
C THR A 214 23.54 -45.36 -2.29
N GLU A 215 24.45 -44.41 -2.60
CA GLU A 215 25.34 -44.51 -3.78
C GLU A 215 26.44 -45.54 -3.59
N GLU A 216 27.08 -45.64 -2.39
CA GLU A 216 28.07 -46.69 -2.10
C GLU A 216 27.50 -48.10 -2.22
N LYS A 217 26.24 -48.34 -1.83
CA LYS A 217 25.57 -49.64 -1.96
C LYS A 217 25.18 -50.02 -3.40
N LYS A 218 25.18 -49.06 -4.34
CA LYS A 218 24.91 -49.31 -5.73
C LYS A 218 26.17 -49.60 -6.59
N GLU A 219 27.34 -49.24 -6.05
CA GLU A 219 28.62 -49.53 -6.73
C GLU A 219 29.19 -50.89 -6.34
N GLU A 220 28.73 -51.52 -5.25
CA GLU A 220 29.17 -52.86 -4.79
C GLU A 220 28.23 -53.99 -5.28
N ALA A 221 27.19 -53.75 -6.08
CA ALA A 221 26.27 -54.74 -6.59
C ALA A 221 26.35 -54.88 -8.12
#